data_1a7d569417c2ddbb83ae4cd76108ef17
#
_entry.id   1a7d569417c2ddbb83ae4cd76108ef17
#
_cell.length_a   1.000
_cell.length_b   1.000
_cell.length_c   1.000
_cell.angle_alpha   90.00
_cell.angle_beta   90.00
_cell.angle_gamma   90.00
#
_symmetry.space_group_name_H-M   'P 1'
#
loop_
_entity.id
_entity.type
_entity.pdbx_description
1 polymer ?
#
loop_
_entity_poly.entity_id
_entity_poly.type
_entity_poly.pdbx_seq_one_letter_code
_entity_poly.pdbx_strand_id
1 'polypeptide(L)'
;MSLRRAAVAVASTLLLLLLLSRDGSTELGRRAGILLRSGSLDSNTRRLHGTATAFDRQFYVFLESVRSRLPRGASGVAILGVPRTEQVFYLATYHFAPIPVLVAPEQVPPGWLLAVYGPDRPPGWKVIAPVWKGALMTPVS
;
A
#
# COMPACT_ATOMS: atom_id res chain seq x y z
N MET A 1 -33.63 -41.41 8.84
CA MET A 1 -32.93 -40.11 8.62
C MET A 1 -31.45 -40.39 8.58
N SER A 2 -30.75 -40.12 7.47
CA SER A 2 -29.34 -40.55 7.39
C SER A 2 -28.45 -39.71 8.33
N LEU A 3 -27.47 -40.36 8.95
CA LEU A 3 -26.51 -39.73 9.87
C LEU A 3 -25.92 -38.42 9.33
N ARG A 4 -25.71 -38.34 8.02
CA ARG A 4 -25.23 -37.14 7.32
C ARG A 4 -26.21 -35.95 7.39
N ARG A 5 -27.53 -36.21 7.27
CA ARG A 5 -28.54 -35.13 7.38
C ARG A 5 -28.64 -34.60 8.79
N ALA A 6 -28.53 -35.47 9.79
CA ALA A 6 -28.49 -35.05 11.19
C ALA A 6 -27.24 -34.20 11.50
N ALA A 7 -26.07 -34.63 11.04
CA ALA A 7 -24.83 -33.89 11.24
C ALA A 7 -24.86 -32.50 10.57
N VAL A 8 -25.40 -32.39 9.34
CA VAL A 8 -25.57 -31.11 8.65
C VAL A 8 -26.55 -30.21 9.39
N ALA A 9 -27.66 -30.73 9.88
CA ALA A 9 -28.63 -29.94 10.65
C ALA A 9 -28.02 -29.39 11.94
N VAL A 10 -27.28 -30.23 12.68
CA VAL A 10 -26.60 -29.82 13.94
C VAL A 10 -25.54 -28.75 13.64
N ALA A 11 -24.72 -28.94 12.62
CA ALA A 11 -23.70 -27.96 12.21
C ALA A 11 -24.32 -26.61 11.79
N SER A 12 -25.42 -26.66 11.05
CA SER A 12 -26.15 -25.45 10.63
C SER A 12 -26.76 -24.70 11.81
N THR A 13 -27.33 -25.45 12.79
CA THR A 13 -27.90 -24.86 13.99
C THR A 13 -26.82 -24.22 14.87
N LEU A 14 -25.67 -24.89 15.05
CA LEU A 14 -24.53 -24.33 15.79
C LEU A 14 -23.98 -23.08 15.10
N LEU A 15 -23.88 -23.08 13.79
CA LEU A 15 -23.44 -21.92 13.02
C LEU A 15 -24.43 -20.75 13.19
N LEU A 16 -25.73 -21.00 13.10
CA LEU A 16 -26.77 -20.00 13.34
C LEU A 16 -26.72 -19.45 14.77
N LEU A 17 -26.54 -20.28 15.77
CA LEU A 17 -26.41 -19.86 17.17
C LEU A 17 -25.16 -19.01 17.39
N LEU A 18 -24.04 -19.34 16.73
CA LEU A 18 -22.80 -18.55 16.74
C LEU A 18 -22.98 -17.19 16.05
N LEU A 19 -23.69 -17.17 14.94
CA LEU A 19 -24.00 -15.93 14.20
C LEU A 19 -25.00 -15.03 14.95
N LEU A 20 -25.93 -15.62 15.70
CA LEU A 20 -26.92 -14.91 16.52
C LEU A 20 -26.40 -14.57 17.92
N SER A 21 -25.22 -15.06 18.31
CA SER A 21 -24.57 -14.62 19.54
C SER A 21 -24.32 -13.12 19.51
N ARG A 22 -24.43 -12.46 20.65
CA ARG A 22 -24.27 -11.00 20.75
C ARG A 22 -22.95 -10.53 20.13
N ASP A 23 -21.87 -11.29 20.31
CA ASP A 23 -20.55 -10.96 19.76
C ASP A 23 -20.47 -11.23 18.26
N GLY A 24 -21.12 -12.31 17.77
CA GLY A 24 -21.20 -12.62 16.34
C GLY A 24 -22.02 -11.61 15.56
N SER A 25 -23.15 -11.14 16.10
CA SER A 25 -24.01 -10.15 15.43
C SER A 25 -23.37 -8.76 15.37
N THR A 26 -22.66 -8.35 16.43
CA THR A 26 -21.93 -7.07 16.44
C THR A 26 -20.74 -7.08 15.47
N GLU A 27 -20.00 -8.19 15.41
CA GLU A 27 -18.89 -8.33 14.48
C GLU A 27 -19.36 -8.40 13.01
N LEU A 28 -20.45 -9.13 12.74
CA LEU A 28 -21.08 -9.14 11.39
C LEU A 28 -21.59 -7.76 11.00
N GLY A 29 -22.25 -7.04 11.90
CA GLY A 29 -22.70 -5.67 11.66
C GLY A 29 -21.54 -4.73 11.37
N ARG A 30 -20.45 -4.84 12.13
CA ARG A 30 -19.22 -4.08 11.90
C ARG A 30 -18.60 -4.38 10.54
N ARG A 31 -18.46 -5.66 10.18
CA ARG A 31 -17.90 -6.09 8.88
C ARG A 31 -18.79 -5.69 7.71
N ALA A 32 -20.09 -5.85 7.83
CA ALA A 32 -21.05 -5.41 6.82
C ALA A 32 -20.98 -3.88 6.63
N GLY A 33 -20.89 -3.12 7.71
CA GLY A 33 -20.71 -1.67 7.65
C GLY A 33 -19.41 -1.24 6.95
N ILE A 34 -18.30 -1.97 7.19
CA ILE A 34 -17.03 -1.74 6.50
C ILE A 34 -17.16 -2.07 5.01
N LEU A 35 -17.79 -3.19 4.65
CA LEU A 35 -17.99 -3.60 3.26
C LEU A 35 -18.89 -2.63 2.49
N LEU A 36 -19.96 -2.17 3.09
CA LEU A 36 -20.86 -1.18 2.49
C LEU A 36 -20.16 0.16 2.25
N ARG A 37 -19.40 0.63 3.24
CA ARG A 37 -18.61 1.87 3.09
C ARG A 37 -17.48 1.70 2.06
N SER A 38 -16.82 0.54 2.05
CA SER A 38 -15.76 0.28 1.06
C SER A 38 -16.31 0.12 -0.35
N GLY A 39 -17.55 -0.33 -0.51
CA GLY A 39 -18.21 -0.49 -1.80
C GLY A 39 -18.39 0.81 -2.58
N SER A 40 -18.58 1.92 -1.86
CA SER A 40 -18.75 3.27 -2.44
C SER A 40 -17.43 4.01 -2.68
N LEU A 41 -16.31 3.50 -2.17
CA LEU A 41 -15.01 4.13 -2.32
C LEU A 41 -14.34 3.71 -3.63
N ASP A 42 -13.62 4.62 -4.26
CA ASP A 42 -12.76 4.31 -5.39
C ASP A 42 -11.61 3.37 -4.98
N SER A 43 -10.95 2.75 -5.96
CA SER A 43 -9.89 1.76 -5.71
C SER A 43 -8.72 2.31 -4.91
N ASN A 44 -8.37 3.58 -5.11
CA ASN A 44 -7.28 4.23 -4.39
C ASN A 44 -7.65 4.50 -2.94
N THR A 45 -8.84 5.00 -2.71
CA THR A 45 -9.37 5.26 -1.37
C THR A 45 -9.55 3.94 -0.59
N ARG A 46 -9.98 2.85 -1.22
CA ARG A 46 -10.02 1.51 -0.57
C ARG A 46 -8.66 1.04 -0.09
N ARG A 47 -7.60 1.22 -0.89
CA ARG A 47 -6.23 0.89 -0.50
C ARG A 47 -5.74 1.73 0.67
N LEU A 48 -6.13 3.01 0.74
CA LEU A 48 -5.77 3.92 1.82
C LEU A 48 -6.51 3.61 3.14
N HIS A 49 -7.72 3.07 3.08
CA HIS A 49 -8.55 2.77 4.25
C HIS A 49 -8.52 1.29 4.70
N GLY A 50 -7.71 0.45 4.03
CA GLY A 50 -7.50 -0.94 4.42
C GLY A 50 -6.78 -1.11 5.77
N THR A 51 -6.35 -2.33 6.06
CA THR A 51 -5.63 -2.72 7.29
C THR A 51 -4.20 -2.17 7.37
N ALA A 52 -3.78 -1.37 6.39
CA ALA A 52 -2.45 -0.78 6.32
C ALA A 52 -2.16 0.13 7.52
N THR A 53 -0.92 0.11 7.97
CA THR A 53 -0.42 1.02 9.02
C THR A 53 -0.50 2.48 8.55
N ALA A 54 -0.37 3.43 9.49
CA ALA A 54 -0.31 4.84 9.13
C ALA A 54 0.88 5.14 8.19
N PHE A 55 2.00 4.43 8.37
CA PHE A 55 3.16 4.52 7.48
C PHE A 55 2.82 4.05 6.06
N ASP A 56 2.20 2.89 5.90
CA ASP A 56 1.86 2.33 4.59
C ASP A 56 0.97 3.26 3.78
N ARG A 57 -0.03 3.86 4.45
CA ARG A 57 -0.91 4.86 3.82
C ARG A 57 -0.15 6.09 3.36
N GLN A 58 0.72 6.62 4.22
CA GLN A 58 1.53 7.78 3.90
C GLN A 58 2.54 7.48 2.80
N PHE A 59 3.18 6.32 2.86
CA PHE A 59 4.11 5.89 1.85
C PHE A 59 3.43 5.65 0.50
N TYR A 60 2.22 5.09 0.48
CA TYR A 60 1.43 4.95 -0.74
C TYR A 60 1.15 6.31 -1.41
N VAL A 61 0.73 7.32 -0.64
CA VAL A 61 0.49 8.68 -1.17
C VAL A 61 1.78 9.29 -1.73
N PHE A 62 2.91 9.05 -1.06
CA PHE A 62 4.21 9.46 -1.56
C PHE A 62 4.53 8.80 -2.91
N LEU A 63 4.39 7.46 -3.02
CA LEU A 63 4.64 6.73 -4.28
C LEU A 63 3.76 7.25 -5.41
N GLU A 64 2.47 7.50 -5.16
CA GLU A 64 1.54 8.07 -6.14
C GLU A 64 1.98 9.47 -6.57
N SER A 65 2.39 10.30 -5.62
CA SER A 65 2.91 11.63 -5.90
C SER A 65 4.20 11.61 -6.71
N VAL A 66 5.09 10.65 -6.48
CA VAL A 66 6.29 10.43 -7.29
C VAL A 66 5.90 9.97 -8.70
N ARG A 67 5.05 8.94 -8.81
CA ARG A 67 4.63 8.37 -10.09
C ARG A 67 4.01 9.41 -11.01
N SER A 68 3.17 10.28 -10.48
CA SER A 68 2.52 11.36 -11.25
C SER A 68 3.50 12.40 -11.80
N ARG A 69 4.72 12.48 -11.26
CA ARG A 69 5.75 13.44 -11.67
C ARG A 69 6.94 12.80 -12.36
N LEU A 70 6.93 11.48 -12.54
CA LEU A 70 7.98 10.81 -13.28
C LEU A 70 7.98 11.25 -14.76
N PRO A 71 9.15 11.61 -15.33
CA PRO A 71 9.27 11.86 -16.75
C PRO A 71 8.98 10.59 -17.54
N ARG A 72 8.41 10.76 -18.73
CA ARG A 72 8.22 9.64 -19.68
C ARG A 72 9.58 9.05 -20.04
N GLY A 73 9.72 7.73 -19.91
CA GLY A 73 10.97 7.03 -20.22
C GLY A 73 12.00 7.02 -19.09
N ALA A 74 11.60 7.30 -17.85
CA ALA A 74 12.46 7.10 -16.68
C ALA A 74 13.02 5.68 -16.67
N SER A 75 14.36 5.54 -16.62
CA SER A 75 15.06 4.24 -16.64
C SER A 75 14.95 3.46 -15.33
N GLY A 76 14.68 4.15 -14.22
CA GLY A 76 14.48 3.56 -12.90
C GLY A 76 14.32 4.62 -11.83
N VAL A 77 13.85 4.16 -10.65
CA VAL A 77 13.65 5.03 -9.47
C VAL A 77 14.32 4.39 -8.26
N ALA A 78 15.19 5.14 -7.60
CA ALA A 78 15.71 4.80 -6.29
C ALA A 78 14.93 5.56 -5.22
N ILE A 79 14.57 4.91 -4.11
CA ILE A 79 13.82 5.51 -3.02
C ILE A 79 14.70 5.55 -1.77
N LEU A 80 14.87 6.73 -1.18
CA LEU A 80 15.56 6.94 0.09
C LEU A 80 14.62 7.51 1.16
N GLY A 81 15.06 7.46 2.42
CA GLY A 81 14.30 7.97 3.57
C GLY A 81 13.21 7.01 4.06
N VAL A 82 13.27 5.75 3.67
CA VAL A 82 12.34 4.69 4.07
C VAL A 82 13.09 3.50 4.66
N PRO A 83 12.46 2.71 5.54
CA PRO A 83 13.09 1.49 6.06
C PRO A 83 13.28 0.45 4.96
N ARG A 84 14.39 -0.29 5.03
CA ARG A 84 14.70 -1.38 4.09
C ARG A 84 13.99 -2.66 4.53
N THR A 85 12.68 -2.75 4.24
CA THR A 85 11.86 -3.91 4.53
C THR A 85 11.28 -4.51 3.26
N GLU A 86 10.99 -5.80 3.28
CA GLU A 86 10.35 -6.48 2.14
C GLU A 86 9.02 -5.82 1.78
N GLN A 87 8.23 -5.46 2.76
CA GLN A 87 6.93 -4.79 2.55
C GLN A 87 7.06 -3.50 1.76
N VAL A 88 8.03 -2.64 2.12
CA VAL A 88 8.31 -1.38 1.42
C VAL A 88 8.79 -1.66 0.00
N PHE A 89 9.66 -2.65 -0.17
CA PHE A 89 10.15 -3.07 -1.49
C PHE A 89 9.01 -3.56 -2.39
N TYR A 90 8.16 -4.49 -1.92
CA TYR A 90 7.04 -5.00 -2.70
C TYR A 90 6.03 -3.90 -3.06
N LEU A 91 5.72 -3.02 -2.10
CA LEU A 91 4.79 -1.92 -2.34
C LEU A 91 5.32 -0.97 -3.42
N ALA A 92 6.59 -0.58 -3.35
CA ALA A 92 7.23 0.29 -4.32
C ALA A 92 7.32 -0.37 -5.70
N THR A 93 7.78 -1.62 -5.77
CA THR A 93 7.91 -2.37 -7.03
C THR A 93 6.57 -2.53 -7.73
N TYR A 94 5.53 -2.92 -6.98
CA TYR A 94 4.18 -3.05 -7.53
C TYR A 94 3.65 -1.71 -8.05
N HIS A 95 3.90 -0.63 -7.30
CA HIS A 95 3.39 0.69 -7.63
C HIS A 95 4.03 1.28 -8.89
N PHE A 96 5.34 1.08 -9.07
CA PHE A 96 6.08 1.63 -10.21
C PHE A 96 6.13 0.71 -11.44
N ALA A 97 5.66 -0.53 -11.36
CA ALA A 97 5.70 -1.43 -12.50
C ALA A 97 5.21 -0.75 -13.80
N PRO A 98 5.90 -0.91 -14.93
CA PRO A 98 7.08 -1.76 -15.19
C PRO A 98 8.45 -1.07 -14.93
N ILE A 99 8.50 0.12 -14.33
CA ILE A 99 9.74 0.86 -14.06
C ILE A 99 10.50 0.15 -12.93
N PRO A 100 11.80 -0.17 -13.10
CA PRO A 100 12.59 -0.79 -12.05
C PRO A 100 12.78 0.13 -10.85
N VAL A 101 12.75 -0.47 -9.64
CA VAL A 101 12.83 0.26 -8.35
C VAL A 101 13.91 -0.33 -7.46
N LEU A 102 14.64 0.54 -6.78
CA LEU A 102 15.53 0.19 -5.66
C LEU A 102 15.06 0.93 -4.40
N VAL A 103 15.02 0.21 -3.28
CA VAL A 103 14.65 0.77 -1.98
C VAL A 103 15.86 0.82 -1.08
N ALA A 104 16.15 2.01 -0.56
CA ALA A 104 17.29 2.32 0.29
C ALA A 104 18.62 1.72 -0.26
N PRO A 105 18.97 1.93 -1.55
CA PRO A 105 20.19 1.41 -2.11
C PRO A 105 21.41 2.17 -1.55
N GLU A 106 22.55 1.49 -1.48
CA GLU A 106 23.83 2.11 -1.14
C GLU A 106 24.32 3.03 -2.26
N GLN A 107 24.04 2.66 -3.50
CA GLN A 107 24.38 3.45 -4.68
C GLN A 107 23.21 3.48 -5.66
N VAL A 108 22.97 4.63 -6.25
CA VAL A 108 21.94 4.80 -7.27
C VAL A 108 22.58 4.61 -8.65
N PRO A 109 22.01 3.71 -9.50
CA PRO A 109 22.54 3.50 -10.84
C PRO A 109 22.54 4.79 -11.70
N PRO A 110 23.50 4.96 -12.60
CA PRO A 110 23.54 6.10 -13.50
C PRO A 110 22.25 6.23 -14.31
N GLY A 111 21.76 7.46 -14.46
CA GLY A 111 20.54 7.75 -15.23
C GLY A 111 19.23 7.45 -14.50
N TRP A 112 19.29 6.93 -13.27
CA TRP A 112 18.09 6.75 -12.45
C TRP A 112 17.70 8.04 -11.73
N LEU A 113 16.44 8.16 -11.43
CA LEU A 113 15.91 9.23 -10.59
C LEU A 113 15.91 8.81 -9.11
N LEU A 114 16.02 9.79 -8.24
CA LEU A 114 16.00 9.61 -6.80
C LEU A 114 14.72 10.21 -6.22
N ALA A 115 13.91 9.39 -5.57
CA ALA A 115 12.77 9.81 -4.80
C ALA A 115 13.12 9.77 -3.30
N VAL A 116 13.13 10.89 -2.64
CA VAL A 116 13.45 10.99 -1.21
C VAL A 116 12.20 11.23 -0.41
N TYR A 117 11.90 10.31 0.50
CA TYR A 117 10.82 10.45 1.48
C TYR A 117 11.36 11.15 2.73
N GLY A 118 10.86 12.35 3.00
CA GLY A 118 11.34 13.18 4.11
C GLY A 118 11.99 14.48 3.64
N PRO A 119 12.56 15.23 4.60
CA PRO A 119 13.17 16.54 4.33
C PRO A 119 14.59 16.45 3.75
N ASP A 120 15.24 15.29 3.83
CA ASP A 120 16.63 15.11 3.45
C ASP A 120 16.88 15.44 1.98
N ARG A 121 18.04 16.03 1.71
CA ARG A 121 18.47 16.37 0.36
C ARG A 121 19.93 15.94 0.20
N PRO A 122 20.16 14.71 -0.33
CA PRO A 122 21.51 14.21 -0.52
C PRO A 122 22.35 15.14 -1.41
N PRO A 123 23.64 15.34 -1.11
CA PRO A 123 24.54 16.13 -1.96
C PRO A 123 24.69 15.48 -3.33
N GLY A 124 24.92 16.29 -4.36
CA GLY A 124 25.05 15.81 -5.75
C GLY A 124 23.71 15.53 -6.44
N TRP A 125 22.57 15.90 -5.83
CA TRP A 125 21.23 15.73 -6.41
C TRP A 125 20.48 17.06 -6.48
N LYS A 126 19.82 17.30 -7.60
CA LYS A 126 18.98 18.48 -7.84
C LYS A 126 17.49 18.09 -7.82
N VAL A 127 16.68 18.82 -7.08
CA VAL A 127 15.23 18.64 -7.07
C VAL A 127 14.65 19.03 -8.41
N ILE A 128 13.93 18.10 -9.05
CA ILE A 128 13.18 18.34 -10.29
C ILE A 128 11.69 18.55 -10.02
N ALA A 129 11.17 17.94 -8.97
CA ALA A 129 9.80 18.15 -8.54
C ALA A 129 9.63 17.94 -7.02
N PRO A 130 8.88 18.81 -6.33
CA PRO A 130 8.40 18.49 -4.99
C PRO A 130 7.32 17.39 -5.07
N VAL A 131 7.37 16.44 -4.15
CA VAL A 131 6.36 15.39 -4.00
C VAL A 131 5.84 15.40 -2.57
N TRP A 132 4.72 14.71 -2.32
CA TRP A 132 4.15 14.66 -0.97
C TRP A 132 5.14 14.09 0.04
N LYS A 133 5.44 14.86 1.07
CA LYS A 133 6.46 14.56 2.11
C LYS A 133 7.86 14.23 1.55
N GLY A 134 8.25 14.81 0.41
CA GLY A 134 9.56 14.53 -0.13
C GLY A 134 9.92 15.30 -1.40
N ALA A 135 10.82 14.74 -2.18
CA ALA A 135 11.25 15.28 -3.45
C ALA A 135 11.61 14.20 -4.46
N LEU A 136 11.37 14.49 -5.74
CA LEU A 136 11.94 13.77 -6.87
C LEU A 136 13.16 14.54 -7.37
N MET A 137 14.27 13.85 -7.59
CA MET A 137 15.58 14.45 -7.84
C MET A 137 16.30 13.77 -9.00
N THR A 138 17.19 14.50 -9.64
CA THR A 138 18.11 14.02 -10.67
C THR A 138 19.55 14.28 -10.23
N PRO A 139 20.56 13.50 -10.71
CA PRO A 139 21.94 13.82 -10.44
C PRO A 139 22.30 15.23 -10.98
N VAL A 140 23.17 15.93 -10.27
CA VAL A 140 23.80 17.14 -10.78
C VAL A 140 24.87 16.71 -11.77
N SER A 141 24.72 17.07 -13.04
CA SER A 141 25.72 16.85 -14.09
C SER A 141 26.93 17.75 -13.90
#